data_c77fca3756eb002c2b00a53c775a56bd
#
_entry.id   c77fca3756eb002c2b00a53c775a56bd
#
_cell.length_a   1.000
_cell.length_b   1.000
_cell.length_c   1.000
_cell.angle_alpha   90.00
_cell.angle_beta   90.00
_cell.angle_gamma   90.00
#
_symmetry.space_group_name_H-M   'P 1'
#
loop_
_entity.id
_entity.type
_entity.pdbx_description
1 polymer ?
#
loop_
_entity_poly.entity_id
_entity_poly.type
_entity_poly.pdbx_seq_one_letter_code
_entity_poly.pdbx_strand_id
1 'polypeptide(L)'
;LFDDYHASRVLPGFMPDSKMKMLLQLKDQAEIVIVINSNDIEKNKIRGDLGINYALDTIRLVNVFKSKGLFVGCVVLTHFSNQPSAINFEERLKGLGIKTYRHYPIDGYPSNTEHIVSEDGFGKNDYIETSHSLVVVTASGPGSGKMATCLSQLYHENKRGIKAGYAKFETF
;
A
#
# COMPACT_ATOMS: atom_id res chain seq x y z
N LEU A 1 -4.00 -9.30 -6.03
CA LEU A 1 -2.79 -9.33 -5.19
C LEU A 1 -2.85 -10.32 -4.04
N PHE A 2 -4.02 -10.64 -3.54
CA PHE A 2 -4.27 -11.79 -2.69
C PHE A 2 -4.87 -12.97 -3.48
N ASP A 3 -4.96 -12.81 -4.79
CA ASP A 3 -5.48 -13.77 -5.74
C ASP A 3 -4.33 -14.22 -6.65
N ASP A 4 -3.69 -15.31 -6.26
CA ASP A 4 -2.58 -15.90 -7.00
C ASP A 4 -3.10 -16.87 -8.08
N TYR A 5 -4.06 -16.41 -8.87
CA TYR A 5 -4.74 -17.21 -9.88
C TYR A 5 -3.77 -17.86 -10.89
N HIS A 6 -2.66 -17.20 -11.20
CA HIS A 6 -1.66 -17.77 -12.09
C HIS A 6 -0.90 -18.92 -11.44
N ALA A 7 -0.49 -18.78 -10.18
CA ALA A 7 0.20 -19.85 -9.45
C ALA A 7 -0.71 -21.08 -9.23
N SER A 8 -2.00 -20.88 -8.99
CA SER A 8 -2.96 -21.97 -8.82
C SER A 8 -3.17 -22.81 -10.08
N ARG A 9 -2.89 -22.26 -11.27
CA ARG A 9 -2.98 -22.99 -12.55
C ARG A 9 -1.76 -23.85 -12.85
N VAL A 10 -0.62 -23.53 -12.28
CA VAL A 10 0.68 -24.18 -12.59
C VAL A 10 1.22 -25.03 -11.45
N LEU A 11 0.81 -24.77 -10.21
CA LEU A 11 1.30 -25.49 -9.05
C LEU A 11 0.19 -26.36 -8.42
N PRO A 12 0.29 -27.69 -8.54
CA PRO A 12 -0.68 -28.59 -7.91
C PRO A 12 -0.78 -28.34 -6.40
N GLY A 13 -2.02 -28.22 -5.90
CA GLY A 13 -2.28 -27.97 -4.46
C GLY A 13 -2.19 -26.51 -4.03
N PHE A 14 -1.83 -25.60 -4.93
CA PHE A 14 -1.82 -24.18 -4.62
C PHE A 14 -3.25 -23.60 -4.61
N MET A 15 -3.62 -22.92 -3.52
CA MET A 15 -4.95 -22.32 -3.38
C MET A 15 -4.86 -20.80 -3.66
N PRO A 16 -5.67 -20.26 -4.58
CA PRO A 16 -5.64 -18.85 -4.97
C PRO A 16 -5.87 -17.88 -3.80
N ASP A 17 -6.59 -18.32 -2.78
CA ASP A 17 -6.95 -17.52 -1.61
C ASP A 17 -6.05 -17.76 -0.38
N SER A 18 -4.94 -18.47 -0.54
CA SER A 18 -4.04 -18.85 0.58
C SER A 18 -3.55 -17.63 1.37
N LYS A 19 -3.15 -16.57 0.69
CA LYS A 19 -2.73 -15.31 1.33
C LYS A 19 -3.86 -14.67 2.13
N MET A 20 -5.06 -14.67 1.59
CA MET A 20 -6.23 -14.13 2.27
C MET A 20 -6.59 -14.99 3.50
N LYS A 21 -6.56 -16.31 3.38
CA LYS A 21 -6.82 -17.23 4.50
C LYS A 21 -5.82 -17.04 5.63
N MET A 22 -4.52 -16.94 5.29
CA MET A 22 -3.47 -16.66 6.27
C MET A 22 -3.69 -15.31 6.97
N LEU A 23 -4.02 -14.27 6.20
CA LEU A 23 -4.29 -12.95 6.75
C LEU A 23 -5.50 -12.94 7.69
N LEU A 24 -6.56 -13.68 7.36
CA LEU A 24 -7.74 -13.79 8.21
C LEU A 24 -7.46 -14.48 9.56
N GLN A 25 -6.46 -15.36 9.63
CA GLN A 25 -6.02 -15.94 10.92
C GLN A 25 -5.35 -14.90 11.82
N LEU A 26 -4.83 -13.82 11.24
CA LEU A 26 -4.14 -12.73 11.94
C LEU A 26 -5.00 -11.45 12.04
N LYS A 27 -6.28 -11.53 11.73
CA LYS A 27 -7.18 -10.37 11.60
C LYS A 27 -7.17 -9.41 12.79
N ASP A 28 -7.06 -9.95 14.01
CA ASP A 28 -7.09 -9.17 15.24
C ASP A 28 -5.74 -8.46 15.55
N GLN A 29 -4.69 -8.81 14.80
CA GLN A 29 -3.34 -8.25 14.92
C GLN A 29 -2.93 -7.46 13.67
N ALA A 30 -3.69 -7.60 12.57
CA ALA A 30 -3.33 -7.06 11.27
C ALA A 30 -4.08 -5.76 10.95
N GLU A 31 -3.33 -4.80 10.45
CA GLU A 31 -3.83 -3.55 9.85
C GLU A 31 -3.42 -3.50 8.39
N ILE A 32 -4.38 -3.20 7.51
CA ILE A 32 -4.14 -3.09 6.07
C ILE A 32 -3.87 -1.64 5.70
N VAL A 33 -2.74 -1.42 5.05
CA VAL A 33 -2.39 -0.16 4.39
C VAL A 33 -2.40 -0.39 2.88
N ILE A 34 -3.23 0.36 2.16
CA ILE A 34 -3.33 0.25 0.70
C ILE A 34 -2.55 1.39 0.06
N VAL A 35 -1.68 1.06 -0.88
CA VAL A 35 -0.80 2.04 -1.53
C VAL A 35 -1.22 2.22 -2.99
N ILE A 36 -1.30 3.45 -3.45
CA ILE A 36 -1.58 3.80 -4.85
C ILE A 36 -0.64 4.88 -5.35
N ASN A 37 -0.15 4.74 -6.59
CA ASN A 37 0.71 5.72 -7.22
C ASN A 37 -0.13 6.86 -7.82
N SER A 38 0.12 8.10 -7.43
CA SER A 38 -0.57 9.29 -7.91
C SER A 38 -0.46 9.49 -9.43
N ASN A 39 0.65 9.08 -10.03
CA ASN A 39 0.81 9.12 -11.49
C ASN A 39 -0.07 8.07 -12.19
N ASP A 40 -0.34 6.92 -11.56
CA ASP A 40 -1.25 5.91 -12.11
C ASP A 40 -2.72 6.39 -12.04
N ILE A 41 -3.07 7.19 -11.02
CA ILE A 41 -4.37 7.86 -10.93
C ILE A 41 -4.50 8.89 -12.05
N GLU A 42 -3.50 9.76 -12.20
CA GLU A 42 -3.49 10.82 -13.22
C GLU A 42 -3.60 10.26 -14.64
N LYS A 43 -2.91 9.15 -14.93
CA LYS A 43 -2.96 8.45 -16.21
C LYS A 43 -4.20 7.58 -16.39
N ASN A 44 -5.11 7.55 -15.42
CA ASN A 44 -6.28 6.68 -15.40
C ASN A 44 -5.93 5.22 -15.73
N LYS A 45 -4.83 4.72 -15.15
CA LYS A 45 -4.30 3.38 -15.45
C LYS A 45 -5.31 2.30 -15.12
N ILE A 46 -5.54 1.42 -16.09
CA ILE A 46 -6.53 0.35 -15.99
C ILE A 46 -5.84 -0.96 -15.56
N ARG A 47 -6.51 -1.67 -14.68
CA ARG A 47 -6.17 -3.03 -14.30
C ARG A 47 -6.74 -4.00 -15.33
N GLY A 48 -5.86 -4.65 -16.09
CA GLY A 48 -6.24 -5.43 -17.27
C GLY A 48 -7.12 -6.64 -16.99
N ASP A 49 -6.97 -7.28 -15.82
CA ASP A 49 -7.76 -8.44 -15.40
C ASP A 49 -9.19 -8.11 -14.96
N LEU A 50 -9.42 -6.89 -14.50
CA LEU A 50 -10.73 -6.43 -14.00
C LEU A 50 -11.39 -5.36 -14.88
N GLY A 51 -10.67 -4.75 -15.82
CA GLY A 51 -11.17 -3.67 -16.66
C GLY A 51 -11.52 -2.37 -15.93
N ILE A 52 -11.08 -2.21 -14.67
CA ILE A 52 -11.32 -1.01 -13.87
C ILE A 52 -10.00 -0.26 -13.62
N ASN A 53 -10.08 1.05 -13.41
CA ASN A 53 -8.90 1.83 -13.11
C ASN A 53 -8.40 1.57 -11.66
N TYR A 54 -7.12 1.91 -11.40
CA TYR A 54 -6.48 1.65 -10.10
C TYR A 54 -7.12 2.42 -8.96
N ALA A 55 -7.70 3.60 -9.21
CA ALA A 55 -8.41 4.36 -8.19
C ALA A 55 -9.69 3.63 -7.74
N LEU A 56 -10.49 3.13 -8.68
CA LEU A 56 -11.67 2.32 -8.37
C LEU A 56 -11.29 0.98 -7.73
N ASP A 57 -10.21 0.33 -8.20
CA ASP A 57 -9.73 -0.91 -7.60
C ASP A 57 -9.26 -0.70 -6.17
N THR A 58 -8.65 0.44 -5.85
CA THR A 58 -8.26 0.79 -4.47
C THR A 58 -9.49 0.85 -3.56
N ILE A 59 -10.56 1.51 -3.98
CA ILE A 59 -11.83 1.55 -3.21
C ILE A 59 -12.43 0.15 -3.09
N ARG A 60 -12.41 -0.64 -4.17
CA ARG A 60 -12.86 -2.04 -4.14
C ARG A 60 -12.07 -2.86 -3.12
N LEU A 61 -10.74 -2.73 -3.08
CA LEU A 61 -9.89 -3.41 -2.10
C LEU A 61 -10.24 -3.03 -0.67
N VAL A 62 -10.45 -1.74 -0.38
CA VAL A 62 -10.91 -1.28 0.94
C VAL A 62 -12.20 -2.02 1.33
N ASN A 63 -13.19 -2.05 0.44
CA ASN A 63 -14.46 -2.69 0.71
C ASN A 63 -14.33 -4.22 0.89
N VAL A 64 -13.51 -4.88 0.06
CA VAL A 64 -13.26 -6.33 0.16
C VAL A 64 -12.60 -6.68 1.49
N PHE A 65 -11.59 -5.94 1.93
CA PHE A 65 -10.94 -6.20 3.23
C PHE A 65 -11.91 -5.97 4.39
N LYS A 66 -12.63 -4.85 4.39
CA LYS A 66 -13.64 -4.54 5.41
C LYS A 66 -14.76 -5.59 5.48
N SER A 67 -15.26 -6.07 4.32
CA SER A 67 -16.31 -7.10 4.27
C SER A 67 -15.85 -8.45 4.83
N LYS A 68 -14.54 -8.70 4.86
CA LYS A 68 -13.94 -9.90 5.48
C LYS A 68 -13.57 -9.69 6.95
N GLY A 69 -13.91 -8.57 7.55
CA GLY A 69 -13.62 -8.23 8.94
C GLY A 69 -12.17 -7.84 9.20
N LEU A 70 -11.42 -7.45 8.16
CA LEU A 70 -10.05 -6.93 8.31
C LEU A 70 -10.08 -5.41 8.53
N PHE A 71 -9.22 -4.93 9.42
CA PHE A 71 -9.06 -3.52 9.66
C PHE A 71 -8.25 -2.86 8.54
N VAL A 72 -8.83 -1.87 7.87
CA VAL A 72 -8.14 -1.05 6.87
C VAL A 72 -7.84 0.30 7.50
N GLY A 73 -6.57 0.54 7.80
CA GLY A 73 -6.12 1.75 8.49
C GLY A 73 -6.14 2.99 7.59
N CYS A 74 -5.56 2.87 6.40
CA CYS A 74 -5.44 4.02 5.50
C CYS A 74 -5.17 3.65 4.04
N VAL A 75 -5.20 4.68 3.20
CA VAL A 75 -4.67 4.66 1.82
C VAL A 75 -3.50 5.65 1.74
N VAL A 76 -2.38 5.22 1.18
CA VAL A 76 -1.19 6.05 0.95
C VAL A 76 -1.07 6.40 -0.53
N LEU A 77 -1.07 7.69 -0.84
CA LEU A 77 -0.84 8.21 -2.18
C LEU A 77 0.68 8.43 -2.35
N THR A 78 1.33 7.58 -3.12
CA THR A 78 2.77 7.71 -3.41
C THR A 78 3.03 8.54 -4.66
N HIS A 79 4.27 9.00 -4.84
CA HIS A 79 4.67 9.90 -5.92
C HIS A 79 3.76 11.12 -6.02
N PHE A 80 3.28 11.59 -4.86
CA PHE A 80 2.36 12.72 -4.80
C PHE A 80 3.11 14.03 -5.15
N SER A 81 2.66 14.70 -6.20
CA SER A 81 3.23 15.94 -6.69
C SER A 81 2.12 16.93 -7.09
N ASN A 82 1.05 16.97 -6.28
CA ASN A 82 -0.13 17.80 -6.49
C ASN A 82 -0.88 17.54 -7.82
N GLN A 83 -0.83 16.32 -8.33
CA GLN A 83 -1.62 15.93 -9.50
C GLN A 83 -3.11 16.14 -9.23
N PRO A 84 -3.85 16.87 -10.12
CA PRO A 84 -5.26 17.20 -9.89
C PRO A 84 -6.14 15.97 -9.65
N SER A 85 -5.95 14.90 -10.43
CA SER A 85 -6.73 13.66 -10.28
C SER A 85 -6.41 12.95 -8.95
N ALA A 86 -5.17 13.05 -8.44
CA ALA A 86 -4.79 12.47 -7.15
C ALA A 86 -5.40 13.25 -5.98
N ILE A 87 -5.45 14.59 -6.09
CA ILE A 87 -6.12 15.46 -5.10
C ILE A 87 -7.60 15.13 -5.03
N ASN A 88 -8.29 15.08 -6.19
CA ASN A 88 -9.71 14.74 -6.26
C ASN A 88 -9.99 13.33 -5.69
N PHE A 89 -9.09 12.38 -5.95
CA PHE A 89 -9.21 11.03 -5.42
C PHE A 89 -9.02 11.00 -3.89
N GLU A 90 -8.07 11.75 -3.37
CA GLU A 90 -7.86 11.90 -1.93
C GLU A 90 -9.11 12.46 -1.23
N GLU A 91 -9.71 13.53 -1.78
CA GLU A 91 -10.95 14.11 -1.25
C GLU A 91 -12.10 13.10 -1.30
N ARG A 92 -12.20 12.31 -2.36
CA ARG A 92 -13.16 11.21 -2.43
C ARG A 92 -12.96 10.16 -1.35
N LEU A 93 -11.70 9.76 -1.06
CA LEU A 93 -11.39 8.82 0.01
C LEU A 93 -11.76 9.39 1.38
N LYS A 94 -11.46 10.67 1.64
CA LYS A 94 -11.86 11.37 2.87
C LYS A 94 -13.38 11.42 3.01
N GLY A 95 -14.09 11.70 1.94
CA GLY A 95 -15.57 11.67 1.91
C GLY A 95 -16.17 10.29 2.21
N LEU A 96 -15.41 9.21 1.97
CA LEU A 96 -15.77 7.83 2.32
C LEU A 96 -15.30 7.44 3.74
N GLY A 97 -14.75 8.36 4.52
CA GLY A 97 -14.22 8.11 5.86
C GLY A 97 -12.93 7.29 5.85
N ILE A 98 -12.16 7.31 4.76
CA ILE A 98 -10.89 6.60 4.64
C ILE A 98 -9.76 7.58 4.92
N LYS A 99 -8.92 7.26 5.91
CA LYS A 99 -7.72 8.04 6.24
C LYS A 99 -6.71 7.98 5.11
N THR A 100 -6.05 9.10 4.80
CA THR A 100 -5.07 9.19 3.71
C THR A 100 -3.76 9.77 4.21
N TYR A 101 -2.65 9.36 3.56
CA TYR A 101 -1.31 9.90 3.75
C TYR A 101 -0.63 10.13 2.41
N ARG A 102 0.29 11.08 2.36
CA ARG A 102 1.03 11.46 1.14
C ARG A 102 2.50 11.09 1.27
N HIS A 103 3.00 10.37 0.27
CA HIS A 103 4.41 10.09 0.10
C HIS A 103 4.91 10.70 -1.21
N TYR A 104 6.02 11.39 -1.15
CA TYR A 104 6.52 12.23 -2.23
C TYR A 104 7.58 11.49 -3.07
N PRO A 105 7.85 11.95 -4.32
CA PRO A 105 9.02 11.52 -5.06
C PRO A 105 10.31 11.86 -4.29
N ILE A 106 11.25 10.93 -4.31
CA ILE A 106 12.57 11.12 -3.68
C ILE A 106 13.62 11.07 -4.77
N ASP A 107 14.37 12.15 -4.92
CA ASP A 107 15.42 12.26 -5.94
C ASP A 107 16.53 11.22 -5.70
N GLY A 108 16.93 10.56 -6.79
CA GLY A 108 17.96 9.52 -6.74
C GLY A 108 17.50 8.18 -6.16
N TYR A 109 16.20 7.99 -5.85
CA TYR A 109 15.68 6.67 -5.45
C TYR A 109 15.76 5.66 -6.61
N PRO A 110 16.22 4.41 -6.41
CA PRO A 110 16.63 3.80 -5.13
C PRO A 110 18.14 3.85 -4.80
N SER A 111 18.93 4.61 -5.54
CA SER A 111 20.41 4.50 -5.53
C SER A 111 21.09 5.45 -4.54
N ASN A 112 20.54 6.65 -4.30
CA ASN A 112 21.13 7.64 -3.38
C ASN A 112 20.65 7.39 -1.95
N THR A 113 21.23 6.39 -1.30
CA THR A 113 20.81 5.94 0.03
C THR A 113 20.92 7.05 1.09
N GLU A 114 21.98 7.86 1.05
CA GLU A 114 22.20 8.95 2.00
C GLU A 114 21.05 9.96 1.95
N HIS A 115 20.67 10.39 0.75
CA HIS A 115 19.54 11.30 0.57
C HIS A 115 18.20 10.64 0.92
N ILE A 116 18.01 9.37 0.53
CA ILE A 116 16.75 8.64 0.79
C ILE A 116 16.45 8.54 2.29
N VAL A 117 17.46 8.25 3.12
CA VAL A 117 17.31 8.12 4.59
C VAL A 117 17.57 9.44 5.33
N SER A 118 17.22 10.55 4.73
CA SER A 118 17.35 11.90 5.30
C SER A 118 15.98 12.55 5.54
N GLU A 119 15.99 13.73 6.17
CA GLU A 119 14.79 14.58 6.34
C GLU A 119 14.21 15.02 5.00
N ASP A 120 15.07 15.23 4.00
CA ASP A 120 14.69 15.61 2.64
C ASP A 120 14.25 14.44 1.76
N GLY A 121 14.50 13.20 2.21
CA GLY A 121 14.05 11.96 1.60
C GLY A 121 12.80 11.42 2.30
N PHE A 122 12.95 10.32 3.03
CA PHE A 122 11.84 9.70 3.76
C PHE A 122 11.24 10.62 4.82
N GLY A 123 11.98 11.57 5.36
CA GLY A 123 11.51 12.53 6.34
C GLY A 123 10.38 13.43 5.83
N LYS A 124 10.30 13.69 4.51
CA LYS A 124 9.20 14.44 3.89
C LYS A 124 7.88 13.69 3.82
N ASN A 125 7.92 12.37 3.84
CA ASN A 125 6.71 11.55 3.77
C ASN A 125 5.91 11.65 5.06
N ASP A 126 4.59 11.61 4.94
CA ASP A 126 3.74 11.53 6.11
C ASP A 126 4.06 10.26 6.91
N TYR A 127 4.14 10.40 8.23
CA TYR A 127 4.16 9.26 9.14
C TYR A 127 2.79 8.60 9.16
N ILE A 128 2.74 7.29 8.90
CA ILE A 128 1.50 6.53 8.95
C ILE A 128 1.23 6.12 10.40
N GLU A 129 0.20 6.68 11.01
CA GLU A 129 -0.25 6.25 12.32
C GLU A 129 -0.93 4.89 12.20
N THR A 130 -0.35 3.88 12.84
CA THR A 130 -0.86 2.52 12.87
C THR A 130 -1.27 2.12 14.29
N SER A 131 -2.23 1.21 14.39
CA SER A 131 -2.79 0.76 15.67
C SER A 131 -2.55 -0.72 15.97
N HIS A 132 -2.06 -1.48 14.98
CA HIS A 132 -1.84 -2.92 15.10
C HIS A 132 -0.35 -3.28 14.98
N SER A 133 0.02 -4.40 15.59
CA SER A 133 1.41 -4.88 15.58
C SER A 133 1.89 -5.41 14.23
N LEU A 134 0.97 -5.87 13.39
CA LEU A 134 1.24 -6.33 12.03
C LEU A 134 0.61 -5.38 11.02
N VAL A 135 1.44 -4.68 10.26
CA VAL A 135 0.98 -3.79 9.18
C VAL A 135 1.23 -4.47 7.83
N VAL A 136 0.15 -4.72 7.10
CA VAL A 136 0.21 -5.38 5.78
C VAL A 136 0.02 -4.34 4.68
N VAL A 137 1.09 -4.07 3.95
CA VAL A 137 1.07 -3.09 2.85
C VAL A 137 0.74 -3.78 1.53
N THR A 138 -0.32 -3.36 0.89
CA THR A 138 -0.80 -3.91 -0.39
C THR A 138 -1.16 -2.82 -1.39
N ALA A 139 -1.44 -3.21 -2.64
CA ALA A 139 -1.81 -2.28 -3.70
C ALA A 139 -2.52 -2.98 -4.85
N SER A 140 -3.16 -2.22 -5.73
CA SER A 140 -3.84 -2.69 -6.93
C SER A 140 -2.90 -3.30 -7.98
N GLY A 141 -1.60 -2.89 -7.98
CA GLY A 141 -0.65 -3.37 -8.99
C GLY A 141 0.81 -3.12 -8.65
N PRO A 142 1.72 -3.51 -9.55
CA PRO A 142 3.15 -3.23 -9.42
C PRO A 142 3.44 -1.73 -9.59
N GLY A 143 4.62 -1.28 -9.13
CA GLY A 143 5.05 0.12 -9.26
C GLY A 143 4.28 1.12 -8.39
N SER A 144 3.48 0.63 -7.44
CA SER A 144 2.66 1.48 -6.55
C SER A 144 3.43 2.09 -5.36
N GLY A 145 4.70 1.74 -5.16
CA GLY A 145 5.53 2.29 -4.07
C GLY A 145 5.46 1.52 -2.75
N LYS A 146 4.92 0.29 -2.71
CA LYS A 146 4.79 -0.52 -1.48
C LYS A 146 6.08 -0.62 -0.66
N MET A 147 7.20 -0.98 -1.32
CA MET A 147 8.48 -1.12 -0.63
C MET A 147 8.98 0.21 -0.06
N ALA A 148 8.92 1.28 -0.86
CA ALA A 148 9.31 2.61 -0.41
C ALA A 148 8.45 3.09 0.77
N THR A 149 7.15 2.79 0.77
CA THR A 149 6.24 3.08 1.89
C THR A 149 6.67 2.34 3.16
N CYS A 150 6.97 1.04 3.07
CA CYS A 150 7.46 0.28 4.22
C CYS A 150 8.78 0.83 4.76
N LEU A 151 9.74 1.13 3.88
CA LEU A 151 11.04 1.66 4.29
C LEU A 151 10.93 3.08 4.88
N SER A 152 10.06 3.91 4.33
CA SER A 152 9.75 5.23 4.89
C SER A 152 9.14 5.11 6.28
N GLN A 153 8.22 4.16 6.49
CA GLN A 153 7.65 3.91 7.81
C GLN A 153 8.73 3.46 8.81
N LEU A 154 9.63 2.54 8.41
CA LEU A 154 10.76 2.12 9.26
C LEU A 154 11.67 3.28 9.64
N TYR A 155 11.94 4.20 8.71
CA TYR A 155 12.71 5.41 8.99
C TYR A 155 12.03 6.24 10.09
N HIS A 156 10.74 6.49 9.98
CA HIS A 156 9.98 7.25 10.98
C HIS A 156 9.87 6.53 12.33
N GLU A 157 9.66 5.21 12.34
CA GLU A 157 9.63 4.39 13.56
C GLU A 157 10.98 4.44 14.28
N ASN A 158 12.08 4.26 13.55
CA ASN A 158 13.43 4.34 14.10
C ASN A 158 13.70 5.69 14.76
N LYS A 159 13.33 6.80 14.10
CA LYS A 159 13.44 8.15 14.68
C LYS A 159 12.65 8.33 15.96
N ARG A 160 11.58 7.58 16.15
CA ARG A 160 10.75 7.55 17.36
C ARG A 160 11.23 6.57 18.41
N GLY A 161 12.35 5.87 18.14
CA GLY A 161 12.89 4.84 19.03
C GLY A 161 12.08 3.53 19.04
N ILE A 162 11.18 3.34 18.08
CA ILE A 162 10.34 2.16 17.95
C ILE A 162 11.10 1.12 17.11
N LYS A 163 11.26 -0.09 17.62
CA LYS A 163 11.85 -1.21 16.89
C LYS A 163 10.78 -1.83 16.01
N ALA A 164 10.85 -1.57 14.71
CA ALA A 164 9.99 -2.18 13.71
C ALA A 164 10.79 -3.07 12.77
N GLY A 165 10.20 -4.17 12.31
CA GLY A 165 10.78 -5.08 11.34
C GLY A 165 10.08 -4.99 9.98
N TYR A 166 10.73 -5.50 8.93
CA TYR A 166 10.17 -5.58 7.59
C TYR A 166 10.39 -6.96 7.00
N ALA A 167 9.36 -7.47 6.37
CA ALA A 167 9.43 -8.68 5.56
C ALA A 167 8.66 -8.48 4.24
N LYS A 168 9.27 -8.93 3.13
CA LYS A 168 8.61 -8.96 1.84
C LYS A 168 8.01 -10.35 1.63
N PHE A 169 6.70 -10.39 1.42
CA PHE A 169 6.00 -11.64 1.13
C PHE A 169 5.77 -11.72 -0.38
N GLU A 170 6.51 -12.61 -1.04
CA GLU A 170 6.33 -12.91 -2.45
C GLU A 170 5.94 -14.38 -2.63
N THR A 171 4.95 -14.63 -3.47
CA THR A 171 4.72 -15.96 -4.05
C THR A 171 5.31 -15.95 -5.45
N PHE A 172 6.12 -16.94 -5.73
CA PHE A 172 6.71 -17.17 -7.06
C PHE A 172 5.68 -17.72 -8.03
#